data_9b731da3a4ffbebb904e2d7de064658c
#
_entry.id   9b731da3a4ffbebb904e2d7de064658c
#
_cell.length_a   1.000
_cell.length_b   1.000
_cell.length_c   1.000
_cell.angle_alpha   90.00
_cell.angle_beta   90.00
_cell.angle_gamma   90.00
#
_symmetry.space_group_name_H-M   'P 1'
#
loop_
_entity.id
_entity.type
_entity.pdbx_description
1 polymer ?
#
loop_
_entity_poly.entity_id
_entity_poly.type
_entity_poly.pdbx_seq_one_letter_code
_entity_poly.pdbx_strand_id
1 'polypeptide(L)' 'MRAYMFINALHGESLNLTKAIRDVPGVQAADAITGDYDVVASIEARDLAELRAVLAGVQAIAGVLKTTTCMVLAD' A
#
# COMPACT_ATOMS: atom_id res chain seq x y z
N MET A 1 -7.88 3.20 -12.62
CA MET A 1 -6.47 3.58 -12.53
C MET A 1 -5.74 2.64 -11.58
N ARG A 2 -4.48 2.39 -11.87
CA ARG A 2 -3.65 1.47 -11.09
C ARG A 2 -2.48 2.22 -10.46
N ALA A 3 -2.07 1.76 -9.29
CA ALA A 3 -0.95 2.35 -8.57
C ALA A 3 -0.22 1.27 -7.77
N TYR A 4 1.05 1.52 -7.48
CA TYR A 4 1.83 0.74 -6.54
C TYR A 4 2.18 1.63 -5.35
N MET A 5 2.01 1.09 -4.16
CA MET A 5 2.34 1.79 -2.92
C MET A 5 3.48 1.06 -2.24
N PHE A 6 4.58 1.75 -2.03
CA PHE A 6 5.73 1.23 -1.32
C PHE A 6 5.70 1.74 0.11
N ILE A 7 5.86 0.86 1.06
CA ILE A 7 5.55 1.12 2.47
C ILE A 7 6.75 0.77 3.32
N ASN A 8 7.16 1.71 4.17
CA ASN A 8 8.10 1.43 5.25
C ASN A 8 7.31 1.11 6.51
N ALA A 9 7.63 -0.02 7.12
CA ALA A 9 6.95 -0.55 8.29
C ALA A 9 7.81 -0.40 9.53
N LEU A 10 7.14 -0.30 10.67
CA LEU A 10 7.80 -0.40 11.96
C LEU A 10 8.59 -1.70 12.03
N HIS A 11 9.80 -1.65 12.60
CA HIS A 11 10.72 -2.79 12.64
C HIS A 11 10.04 -4.05 13.19
N GLY A 12 10.18 -5.14 12.45
CA GLY A 12 9.59 -6.43 12.82
C GLY A 12 8.12 -6.62 12.50
N GLU A 13 7.45 -5.59 11.92
CA GLU A 13 6.01 -5.62 11.71
C GLU A 13 5.59 -5.85 10.26
N SER A 14 6.53 -6.05 9.34
CA SER A 14 6.20 -6.11 7.91
C SER A 14 5.19 -7.21 7.56
N LEU A 15 5.31 -8.40 8.15
CA LEU A 15 4.38 -9.50 7.86
C LEU A 15 2.98 -9.23 8.41
N ASN A 16 2.88 -8.68 9.61
CA ASN A 16 1.60 -8.33 10.20
C ASN A 16 0.93 -7.21 9.42
N LEU A 17 1.70 -6.20 9.01
CA LEU A 17 1.18 -5.10 8.21
C LEU A 17 0.72 -5.54 6.84
N THR A 18 1.40 -6.48 6.22
CA THR A 18 0.99 -7.03 4.92
C THR A 18 -0.43 -7.57 4.97
N LYS A 19 -0.78 -8.29 6.04
CA LYS A 19 -2.13 -8.81 6.22
C LYS A 19 -3.16 -7.69 6.36
N ALA A 20 -2.86 -6.70 7.19
CA ALA A 20 -3.76 -5.56 7.40
C ALA A 20 -3.94 -4.74 6.12
N ILE A 21 -2.88 -4.54 5.36
CA ILE A 21 -2.92 -3.81 4.10
C ILE A 21 -3.80 -4.53 3.07
N ARG A 22 -3.71 -5.86 2.99
CA ARG A 22 -4.55 -6.65 2.08
C ARG A 22 -6.04 -6.46 2.34
N ASP A 23 -6.42 -6.16 3.56
CA ASP A 23 -7.83 -5.99 3.95
C ASP A 23 -8.38 -4.60 3.59
N VAL A 24 -7.54 -3.67 3.17
CA VAL A 24 -8.01 -2.34 2.76
C VAL A 24 -8.71 -2.46 1.40
N PRO A 25 -9.97 -1.99 1.28
CA PRO A 25 -10.68 -2.02 0.00
C PRO A 25 -9.90 -1.27 -1.08
N GLY A 26 -9.74 -1.90 -2.24
CA GLY A 26 -8.96 -1.37 -3.36
C GLY A 26 -7.54 -1.90 -3.45
N VAL A 27 -7.04 -2.54 -2.41
CA VAL A 27 -5.76 -3.23 -2.46
C VAL A 27 -5.97 -4.60 -3.12
N GLN A 28 -5.30 -4.83 -4.24
CA GLN A 28 -5.41 -6.07 -5.00
C GLN A 28 -4.43 -7.12 -4.50
N ALA A 29 -3.25 -6.68 -4.08
CA ALA A 29 -2.20 -7.55 -3.56
C ALA A 29 -1.29 -6.74 -2.65
N ALA A 30 -0.68 -7.40 -1.69
CA ALA A 30 0.35 -6.80 -0.84
C ALA A 30 1.34 -7.89 -0.46
N ASP A 31 2.62 -7.57 -0.57
CA ASP A 31 3.72 -8.50 -0.30
C ASP A 31 4.78 -7.82 0.55
N ALA A 32 5.33 -8.56 1.50
CA ALA A 32 6.53 -8.16 2.20
C ALA A 32 7.71 -8.34 1.25
N ILE A 33 8.59 -7.35 1.19
CA ILE A 33 9.71 -7.33 0.25
C ILE A 33 11.01 -6.98 0.96
N THR A 34 12.11 -7.23 0.29
CA THR A 34 13.44 -6.80 0.73
C THR A 34 13.80 -5.47 0.06
N GLY A 35 14.85 -4.80 0.57
CA GLY A 35 15.36 -3.56 -0.01
C GLY A 35 14.95 -2.35 0.81
N ASP A 36 14.79 -1.23 0.12
CA ASP A 36 14.53 0.06 0.78
C ASP A 36 13.13 0.19 1.38
N TYR A 37 12.21 -0.67 0.97
CA TYR A 37 10.84 -0.69 1.46
C TYR A 37 10.51 -2.05 2.03
N ASP A 38 9.54 -2.10 2.93
CA ASP A 38 9.18 -3.33 3.63
C ASP A 38 8.00 -4.06 3.01
N VAL A 39 7.08 -3.32 2.39
CA VAL A 39 5.88 -3.87 1.78
C VAL A 39 5.60 -3.13 0.48
N VAL A 40 5.16 -3.86 -0.54
CA VAL A 40 4.60 -3.28 -1.76
C VAL A 40 3.13 -3.70 -1.89
N ALA A 41 2.27 -2.74 -2.19
CA ALA A 41 0.86 -2.98 -2.44
C ALA A 41 0.49 -2.58 -3.87
N SER A 42 -0.32 -3.40 -4.51
CA SER A 42 -0.90 -3.12 -5.81
C SER A 42 -2.33 -2.64 -5.61
N ILE A 43 -2.69 -1.51 -6.19
CA ILE A 43 -3.97 -0.84 -5.98
C ILE A 43 -4.68 -0.65 -7.31
N GLU A 44 -5.99 -0.91 -7.30
CA GLU A 44 -6.90 -0.61 -8.40
C GLU A 44 -7.99 0.31 -7.88
N ALA A 45 -8.23 1.41 -8.58
CA ALA A 45 -9.26 2.38 -8.23
C ALA A 45 -9.95 2.89 -9.49
N ARG A 46 -11.23 3.26 -9.38
CA ARG A 46 -12.01 3.77 -10.51
C ARG A 46 -11.61 5.19 -10.87
N ASP A 47 -11.26 5.98 -9.86
CA ASP A 47 -10.95 7.39 -10.01
C ASP A 47 -10.00 7.86 -8.91
N LEU A 48 -9.61 9.13 -8.97
CA LEU A 48 -8.67 9.70 -8.00
C LEU A 48 -9.24 9.72 -6.59
N ALA A 49 -10.54 10.01 -6.44
CA ALA A 49 -11.16 10.04 -5.12
C ALA A 49 -11.10 8.68 -4.43
N GLU A 50 -11.38 7.61 -5.19
CA GLU A 50 -11.28 6.24 -4.67
C GLU A 50 -9.83 5.89 -4.35
N LEU A 51 -8.88 6.27 -5.20
CA LEU A 51 -7.47 6.05 -4.93
C LEU A 51 -7.04 6.71 -3.63
N ARG A 52 -7.43 7.97 -3.43
CA ARG A 52 -7.10 8.71 -2.19
C ARG A 52 -7.67 8.02 -0.95
N ALA A 53 -8.86 7.45 -1.05
CA ALA A 53 -9.46 6.69 0.06
C ALA A 53 -8.63 5.43 0.38
N VAL A 54 -8.15 4.73 -0.63
CA VAL A 54 -7.28 3.56 -0.43
C VAL A 54 -5.98 3.95 0.26
N LEU A 55 -5.34 5.02 -0.23
CA LEU A 55 -4.09 5.52 0.36
C LEU A 55 -4.29 5.90 1.82
N ALA A 56 -5.37 6.61 2.13
CA ALA A 56 -5.69 7.00 3.49
C ALA A 56 -5.92 5.77 4.39
N GLY A 57 -6.59 4.75 3.88
CA GLY A 57 -6.82 3.51 4.61
C GLY A 57 -5.54 2.79 4.97
N VAL A 58 -4.58 2.72 4.05
CA VAL A 58 -3.28 2.13 4.32
C VAL A 58 -2.48 2.97 5.32
N GLN A 59 -2.45 4.29 5.11
CA GLN A 59 -1.70 5.21 5.97
C GLN A 59 -2.23 5.26 7.40
N ALA A 60 -3.49 4.92 7.61
CA ALA A 60 -4.10 4.90 8.94
C ALA A 60 -3.73 3.66 9.76
N ILE A 61 -3.12 2.64 9.16
CA ILE A 61 -2.74 1.42 9.86
C ILE A 61 -1.56 1.70 10.80
N ALA A 62 -1.71 1.32 12.07
CA ALA A 62 -0.62 1.47 13.04
C ALA A 62 0.59 0.64 12.60
N GLY A 63 1.78 1.25 12.63
CA GLY A 63 3.02 0.61 12.18
C GLY A 63 3.45 0.99 10.77
N VAL A 64 2.58 1.63 9.99
CA VAL A 64 2.95 2.24 8.70
C VAL A 64 3.66 3.56 9.00
N LEU A 65 4.94 3.66 8.60
CA LEU A 65 5.76 4.83 8.90
C LEU A 65 5.80 5.83 7.77
N LYS A 66 6.05 5.34 6.55
CA LYS A 66 6.18 6.18 5.37
C LYS A 66 5.66 5.42 4.16
N THR A 67 5.03 6.13 3.25
CA THR A 67 4.54 5.54 2.02
C THR A 67 4.98 6.36 0.81
N THR A 68 5.20 5.66 -0.29
CA THR A 68 5.48 6.27 -1.60
C THR A 68 4.54 5.63 -2.60
N THR A 69 3.74 6.44 -3.27
CA THR A 69 2.77 5.94 -4.24
C THR A 69 3.22 6.27 -5.65
N CYS A 70 3.27 5.27 -6.49
CA CYS A 70 3.64 5.39 -7.89
C CYS A 70 2.43 5.05 -8.76
N MET A 71 1.99 6.00 -9.56
CA MET A 71 0.89 5.81 -10.49
C MET A 71 1.35 5.06 -11.74
N VAL A 72 0.57 4.11 -12.20
CA VAL A 72 0.81 3.49 -13.51
C VAL A 72 0.37 4.47 -14.58
N LEU A 73 1.30 4.86 -15.46
CA LEU A 73 1.03 5.88 -16.47
C LEU A 73 0.23 5.35 -17.66
N ALA A 74 0.39 4.07 -17.98
CA ALA A 74 -0.31 3.45 -19.10
C ALA A 74 -0.53 1.98 -18.81
N ASP A 75 -1.66 1.47 -19.22
CA ASP A 75 -1.99 0.05 -19.08
C ASP A 75 -1.53 -0.76 -20.29
#